data_2abba1adcd403e65ed8093a2e13dad46
#
_entry.id   2abba1adcd403e65ed8093a2e13dad46
#
_cell.length_a   1.000
_cell.length_b   1.000
_cell.length_c   1.000
_cell.angle_alpha   90.00
_cell.angle_beta   90.00
_cell.angle_gamma   90.00
#
_symmetry.space_group_name_H-M   'P 1'
#
loop_
_entity.id
_entity.type
_entity.pdbx_description
1 polymer ?
#
loop_
_entity_poly.entity_id
_entity_poly.type
_entity_poly.pdbx_seq_one_letter_code
_entity_poly.pdbx_strand_id
1 'polypeptide(L)'
;IAALAGTNICIRKINSKEIFKLIKKHKVSHLCGTTVIINLLIQEGIKLKNKVEFMTGAAPPPPSVLKKIDDQGFNITHTYGLTEVYGPAVVCEWQNKWKKLKKNKIAELKSLQGVRYPNINELKVLNMKTKKEVKHNGKELGEVLFKGNTIMMGYHRDKVATKKVFKNGWFHSGDIGVVHKNGYIQLKDRLKDVIISGGENISSIEIENVLYKLDDIIDVAVVAKK
;
A
#
# COMPACT_ATOMS: atom_id res chain seq x y z
N ILE A 1 -17.42 -4.92 9.55
CA ILE A 1 -18.45 -5.77 8.90
C ILE A 1 -19.55 -6.07 9.91
N ALA A 2 -19.24 -6.62 11.09
CA ALA A 2 -20.25 -6.96 12.10
C ALA A 2 -21.11 -5.75 12.50
N ALA A 3 -20.53 -4.59 12.71
CA ALA A 3 -21.27 -3.34 13.06
C ALA A 3 -22.25 -2.87 11.96
N LEU A 4 -22.12 -3.39 10.74
CA LEU A 4 -22.98 -3.10 9.61
C LEU A 4 -23.87 -4.30 9.25
N ALA A 5 -24.08 -5.24 10.19
CA ALA A 5 -24.82 -6.49 9.99
C ALA A 5 -24.32 -7.35 8.81
N GLY A 6 -23.06 -7.24 8.46
CA GLY A 6 -22.43 -8.04 7.42
C GLY A 6 -21.99 -9.41 7.92
N THR A 7 -21.91 -10.39 7.01
CA THR A 7 -21.44 -11.74 7.30
C THR A 7 -19.95 -11.88 7.02
N ASN A 8 -19.17 -12.40 7.98
CA ASN A 8 -17.77 -12.73 7.80
C ASN A 8 -17.60 -14.19 7.38
N ILE A 9 -16.87 -14.43 6.30
CA ILE A 9 -16.48 -15.76 5.84
C ILE A 9 -15.03 -15.98 6.23
N CYS A 10 -14.79 -16.82 7.22
CA CYS A 10 -13.44 -17.08 7.75
C CYS A 10 -12.83 -18.33 7.11
N ILE A 11 -11.53 -18.26 6.78
CA ILE A 11 -10.73 -19.38 6.30
C ILE A 11 -9.54 -19.61 7.21
N ARG A 12 -9.17 -20.87 7.47
CA ARG A 12 -8.01 -21.21 8.31
C ARG A 12 -6.68 -21.24 7.55
N LYS A 13 -6.73 -21.68 6.31
CA LYS A 13 -5.58 -21.77 5.44
C LYS A 13 -5.85 -20.99 4.16
N ILE A 14 -4.88 -20.20 3.73
CA ILE A 14 -4.96 -19.47 2.48
C ILE A 14 -4.84 -20.48 1.35
N ASN A 15 -5.89 -20.57 0.53
CA ASN A 15 -5.94 -21.38 -0.67
C ASN A 15 -6.80 -20.66 -1.71
N SER A 16 -6.22 -20.34 -2.85
CA SER A 16 -6.85 -19.55 -3.90
C SER A 16 -8.13 -20.21 -4.45
N LYS A 17 -8.12 -21.53 -4.68
CA LYS A 17 -9.30 -22.27 -5.15
C LYS A 17 -10.44 -22.22 -4.16
N GLU A 18 -10.14 -22.38 -2.87
CA GLU A 18 -11.15 -22.27 -1.81
C GLU A 18 -11.70 -20.85 -1.71
N ILE A 19 -10.86 -19.82 -1.86
CA ILE A 19 -11.31 -18.41 -1.89
C ILE A 19 -12.33 -18.21 -3.02
N PHE A 20 -12.04 -18.63 -4.26
CA PHE A 20 -12.98 -18.52 -5.38
C PHE A 20 -14.28 -19.31 -5.15
N LYS A 21 -14.19 -20.50 -4.57
CA LYS A 21 -15.36 -21.32 -4.19
C LYS A 21 -16.25 -20.60 -3.17
N LEU A 22 -15.64 -20.01 -2.13
CA LEU A 22 -16.36 -19.25 -1.10
C LEU A 22 -16.98 -17.96 -1.67
N ILE A 23 -16.26 -17.23 -2.53
CA ILE A 23 -16.80 -16.06 -3.23
C ILE A 23 -18.08 -16.44 -3.98
N LYS A 24 -18.04 -17.52 -4.76
CA LYS A 24 -19.19 -18.00 -5.54
C LYS A 24 -20.31 -18.47 -4.64
N LYS A 25 -20.01 -19.32 -3.64
CA LYS A 25 -21.00 -19.95 -2.75
C LYS A 25 -21.74 -18.92 -1.90
N HIS A 26 -21.04 -17.97 -1.33
CA HIS A 26 -21.57 -17.00 -0.38
C HIS A 26 -21.79 -15.61 -0.97
N LYS A 27 -21.60 -15.44 -2.30
CA LYS A 27 -21.74 -14.16 -2.99
C LYS A 27 -20.93 -13.05 -2.30
N VAL A 28 -19.67 -13.38 -1.93
CA VAL A 28 -18.79 -12.45 -1.23
C VAL A 28 -18.62 -11.18 -2.04
N SER A 29 -18.89 -10.03 -1.43
CA SER A 29 -18.80 -8.71 -2.07
C SER A 29 -17.50 -7.99 -1.73
N HIS A 30 -16.89 -8.28 -0.58
CA HIS A 30 -15.68 -7.62 -0.09
C HIS A 30 -14.67 -8.65 0.40
N LEU A 31 -13.39 -8.41 0.10
CA LEU A 31 -12.27 -9.21 0.51
C LEU A 31 -11.13 -8.29 0.95
N CYS A 32 -10.31 -8.72 1.87
CA CYS A 32 -9.05 -8.03 2.18
C CYS A 32 -7.90 -9.04 2.24
N GLY A 33 -6.71 -8.57 1.86
CA GLY A 33 -5.50 -9.38 1.85
C GLY A 33 -4.28 -8.60 1.40
N THR A 34 -3.12 -9.23 1.48
CA THR A 34 -1.86 -8.66 1.02
C THR A 34 -1.65 -8.88 -0.48
N THR A 35 -0.60 -8.27 -1.04
CA THR A 35 -0.19 -8.48 -2.44
C THR A 35 0.10 -9.95 -2.75
N VAL A 36 0.57 -10.72 -1.76
CA VAL A 36 0.77 -12.19 -1.91
C VAL A 36 -0.54 -12.89 -2.26
N ILE A 37 -1.65 -12.51 -1.60
CA ILE A 37 -2.97 -13.07 -1.90
C ILE A 37 -3.40 -12.71 -3.32
N ILE A 38 -3.16 -11.46 -3.74
CA ILE A 38 -3.46 -11.02 -5.10
C ILE A 38 -2.72 -11.91 -6.12
N ASN A 39 -1.42 -12.15 -5.93
CA ASN A 39 -0.63 -12.99 -6.82
C ASN A 39 -1.16 -14.43 -6.89
N LEU A 40 -1.54 -15.03 -5.75
CA LEU A 40 -2.15 -16.35 -5.71
C LEU A 40 -3.49 -16.41 -6.49
N LEU A 41 -4.31 -15.37 -6.38
CA LEU A 41 -5.59 -15.31 -7.11
C LEU A 41 -5.35 -15.14 -8.63
N ILE A 42 -4.35 -14.35 -9.03
CA ILE A 42 -4.00 -14.16 -10.44
C ILE A 42 -3.60 -15.50 -11.09
N GLN A 43 -2.81 -16.32 -10.38
CA GLN A 43 -2.32 -17.62 -10.89
C GLN A 43 -3.46 -18.60 -11.22
N GLU A 44 -4.60 -18.54 -10.53
CA GLU A 44 -5.75 -19.38 -10.85
C GLU A 44 -6.44 -19.02 -12.17
N GLY A 45 -6.24 -17.81 -12.69
CA GLY A 45 -6.81 -17.37 -13.96
C GLY A 45 -8.34 -17.27 -13.99
N ILE A 46 -9.01 -17.39 -12.84
CA ILE A 46 -10.47 -17.43 -12.72
C ILE A 46 -11.04 -16.02 -12.82
N LYS A 47 -11.99 -15.82 -13.74
CA LYS A 47 -12.73 -14.56 -13.86
C LYS A 47 -14.03 -14.63 -13.08
N LEU A 48 -14.28 -13.59 -12.30
CA LEU A 48 -15.52 -13.42 -11.54
C LEU A 48 -16.63 -12.85 -12.43
N LYS A 49 -17.88 -13.31 -12.23
CA LYS A 49 -19.05 -12.75 -12.90
C LYS A 49 -19.41 -11.37 -12.36
N ASN A 50 -19.33 -11.22 -11.03
CA ASN A 50 -19.61 -9.96 -10.33
C ASN A 50 -18.30 -9.40 -9.76
N LYS A 51 -18.18 -8.08 -9.71
CA LYS A 51 -17.03 -7.43 -9.08
C LYS A 51 -17.00 -7.69 -7.58
N VAL A 52 -15.79 -7.94 -7.06
CA VAL A 52 -15.49 -8.04 -5.63
C VAL A 52 -14.57 -6.89 -5.25
N GLU A 53 -14.98 -6.12 -4.26
CA GLU A 53 -14.14 -5.06 -3.67
C GLU A 53 -13.03 -5.71 -2.86
N PHE A 54 -11.78 -5.37 -3.19
CA PHE A 54 -10.62 -5.95 -2.53
C PHE A 54 -9.72 -4.87 -1.95
N MET A 55 -9.70 -4.78 -0.63
CA MET A 55 -8.78 -3.88 0.08
C MET A 55 -7.44 -4.58 0.31
N THR A 56 -6.35 -3.96 -0.17
CA THR A 56 -4.99 -4.46 0.02
C THR A 56 -4.11 -3.44 0.73
N GLY A 57 -3.15 -3.95 1.48
CA GLY A 57 -2.14 -3.16 2.19
C GLY A 57 -0.84 -3.95 2.32
N ALA A 58 0.08 -3.45 3.14
CA ALA A 58 1.46 -3.90 3.28
C ALA A 58 2.34 -3.47 2.09
N ALA A 59 2.97 -4.39 1.36
CA ALA A 59 3.79 -4.03 0.20
C ALA A 59 2.94 -3.43 -0.93
N PRO A 60 3.38 -2.32 -1.55
CA PRO A 60 2.65 -1.70 -2.66
C PRO A 60 2.48 -2.67 -3.83
N PRO A 61 1.25 -2.94 -4.30
CA PRO A 61 1.05 -3.79 -5.46
C PRO A 61 1.54 -3.09 -6.74
N PRO A 62 2.38 -3.73 -7.56
CA PRO A 62 2.80 -3.17 -8.84
C PRO A 62 1.61 -2.89 -9.77
N PRO A 63 1.68 -1.85 -10.63
CA PRO A 63 0.61 -1.54 -11.58
C PRO A 63 0.24 -2.71 -12.50
N SER A 64 1.22 -3.53 -12.91
CA SER A 64 0.99 -4.72 -13.73
C SER A 64 0.13 -5.77 -13.00
N VAL A 65 0.39 -5.98 -11.72
CA VAL A 65 -0.39 -6.88 -10.84
C VAL A 65 -1.82 -6.35 -10.66
N LEU A 66 -1.97 -5.04 -10.41
CA LEU A 66 -3.28 -4.40 -10.29
C LEU A 66 -4.13 -4.54 -11.54
N LYS A 67 -3.51 -4.43 -12.72
CA LYS A 67 -4.21 -4.63 -13.99
C LYS A 67 -4.67 -6.08 -14.15
N LYS A 68 -3.78 -7.07 -13.89
CA LYS A 68 -4.10 -8.50 -14.01
C LYS A 68 -5.28 -8.89 -13.10
N ILE A 69 -5.30 -8.43 -11.87
CA ILE A 69 -6.37 -8.75 -10.91
C ILE A 69 -7.70 -8.02 -11.22
N ASP A 70 -7.64 -6.79 -11.73
CA ASP A 70 -8.84 -6.05 -12.18
C ASP A 70 -9.52 -6.77 -13.36
N ASP A 71 -8.72 -7.33 -14.30
CA ASP A 71 -9.22 -8.13 -15.43
C ASP A 71 -9.88 -9.46 -14.98
N GLN A 72 -9.61 -9.94 -13.76
CA GLN A 72 -10.30 -11.06 -13.13
C GLN A 72 -11.59 -10.67 -12.38
N GLY A 73 -11.89 -9.38 -12.26
CA GLY A 73 -13.11 -8.87 -11.64
C GLY A 73 -12.96 -8.40 -10.20
N PHE A 74 -11.74 -8.17 -9.72
CA PHE A 74 -11.52 -7.54 -8.42
C PHE A 74 -11.29 -6.03 -8.57
N ASN A 75 -11.99 -5.24 -7.77
CA ASN A 75 -11.78 -3.80 -7.69
C ASN A 75 -10.86 -3.49 -6.50
N ILE A 76 -9.61 -3.19 -6.77
CA ILE A 76 -8.60 -2.97 -5.71
C ILE A 76 -8.68 -1.57 -5.15
N THR A 77 -8.74 -1.49 -3.82
CA THR A 77 -8.45 -0.29 -3.02
C THR A 77 -7.15 -0.49 -2.27
N HIS A 78 -6.13 0.26 -2.64
CA HIS A 78 -4.84 0.21 -1.95
C HIS A 78 -4.87 1.07 -0.70
N THR A 79 -4.35 0.54 0.41
CA THR A 79 -4.24 1.23 1.69
C THR A 79 -2.81 1.14 2.21
N TYR A 80 -2.41 2.13 2.98
CA TYR A 80 -1.13 2.14 3.67
C TYR A 80 -1.31 2.48 5.14
N GLY A 81 -0.59 1.80 5.97
CA GLY A 81 -0.52 2.04 7.40
C GLY A 81 0.48 1.12 8.06
N LEU A 82 0.65 1.29 9.35
CA LEU A 82 1.54 0.49 10.20
C LEU A 82 0.78 0.15 11.48
N THR A 83 1.27 -0.83 12.22
CA THR A 83 0.73 -1.18 13.55
C THR A 83 0.75 0.03 14.48
N GLU A 84 1.77 0.85 14.37
CA GLU A 84 2.00 2.06 15.16
C GLU A 84 0.97 3.18 14.93
N VAL A 85 0.20 3.11 13.84
CA VAL A 85 -0.85 4.08 13.50
C VAL A 85 -2.25 3.46 13.52
N TYR A 86 -2.39 2.24 14.06
CA TYR A 86 -3.66 1.51 14.21
C TYR A 86 -4.34 1.20 12.88
N GLY A 87 -3.61 0.60 11.93
CA GLY A 87 -4.14 0.12 10.66
C GLY A 87 -4.07 1.13 9.53
N PRO A 88 -5.06 1.16 8.61
CA PRO A 88 -5.01 2.07 7.47
C PRO A 88 -4.97 3.54 7.92
N ALA A 89 -3.90 4.22 7.56
CA ALA A 89 -3.70 5.66 7.79
C ALA A 89 -3.83 6.47 6.49
N VAL A 90 -3.73 5.78 5.37
CA VAL A 90 -3.80 6.34 4.01
C VAL A 90 -4.60 5.40 3.12
N VAL A 91 -5.40 5.94 2.24
CA VAL A 91 -6.22 5.19 1.28
C VAL A 91 -6.09 5.77 -0.12
N CYS A 92 -5.95 4.91 -1.10
CA CYS A 92 -5.99 5.29 -2.51
C CYS A 92 -7.45 5.52 -2.93
N GLU A 93 -7.98 6.68 -2.56
CA GLU A 93 -9.37 7.05 -2.83
C GLU A 93 -9.63 7.17 -4.33
N TRP A 94 -10.73 6.54 -4.79
CA TRP A 94 -11.12 6.58 -6.18
C TRP A 94 -11.56 7.97 -6.61
N GLN A 95 -11.06 8.45 -7.76
CA GLN A 95 -11.50 9.72 -8.34
C GLN A 95 -12.37 9.46 -9.57
N ASN A 96 -13.58 10.01 -9.63
CA ASN A 96 -14.52 9.81 -10.73
C ASN A 96 -13.95 10.17 -12.11
N LYS A 97 -13.04 11.16 -12.16
CA LYS A 97 -12.33 11.56 -13.39
C LYS A 97 -11.44 10.44 -13.96
N TRP A 98 -11.02 9.45 -13.15
CA TRP A 98 -10.21 8.32 -13.60
C TRP A 98 -10.97 7.34 -14.48
N LYS A 99 -12.31 7.32 -14.43
CA LYS A 99 -13.16 6.47 -15.29
C LYS A 99 -12.89 6.66 -16.78
N LYS A 100 -12.42 7.84 -17.20
CA LYS A 100 -12.12 8.19 -18.59
C LYS A 100 -10.70 7.81 -19.02
N LEU A 101 -9.85 7.32 -18.13
CA LEU A 101 -8.46 7.00 -18.40
C LEU A 101 -8.30 5.57 -18.93
N LYS A 102 -7.19 5.34 -19.64
CA LYS A 102 -6.80 3.99 -20.08
C LYS A 102 -6.49 3.11 -18.86
N LYS A 103 -6.78 1.80 -18.96
CA LYS A 103 -6.58 0.82 -17.87
C LYS A 103 -5.18 0.88 -17.23
N ASN A 104 -4.13 1.00 -18.05
CA ASN A 104 -2.76 1.11 -17.53
C ASN A 104 -2.59 2.33 -16.62
N LYS A 105 -3.16 3.48 -17.01
CA LYS A 105 -3.10 4.71 -16.19
C LYS A 105 -3.91 4.59 -14.90
N ILE A 106 -5.04 3.91 -14.96
CA ILE A 106 -5.84 3.59 -13.75
C ILE A 106 -5.02 2.71 -12.80
N ALA A 107 -4.34 1.67 -13.31
CA ALA A 107 -3.50 0.80 -12.50
C ALA A 107 -2.33 1.56 -11.84
N GLU A 108 -1.66 2.47 -12.56
CA GLU A 108 -0.64 3.34 -12.00
C GLU A 108 -1.18 4.22 -10.87
N LEU A 109 -2.37 4.80 -11.03
CA LEU A 109 -2.99 5.63 -10.01
C LEU A 109 -3.43 4.83 -8.79
N LYS A 110 -3.97 3.62 -9.00
CA LYS A 110 -4.36 2.70 -7.92
C LYS A 110 -3.16 2.11 -7.15
N SER A 111 -1.96 2.11 -7.72
CA SER A 111 -0.76 1.66 -7.02
C SER A 111 -0.21 2.70 -6.04
N LEU A 112 -0.65 3.96 -6.11
CA LEU A 112 -0.31 4.96 -5.12
C LEU A 112 -0.93 4.59 -3.76
N GLN A 113 -0.31 5.05 -2.66
CA GLN A 113 -0.90 4.87 -1.33
C GLN A 113 -2.13 5.75 -1.15
N GLY A 114 -2.14 6.94 -1.74
CA GLY A 114 -3.32 7.81 -1.78
C GLY A 114 -3.26 8.99 -0.80
N VAL A 115 -4.35 9.25 -0.11
CA VAL A 115 -4.54 10.40 0.78
C VAL A 115 -4.78 9.96 2.22
N ARG A 116 -4.60 10.89 3.15
CA ARG A 116 -4.84 10.70 4.58
C ARG A 116 -6.26 10.14 4.84
N TYR A 117 -6.33 9.09 5.64
CA TYR A 117 -7.60 8.51 6.10
C TYR A 117 -8.22 9.35 7.24
N PRO A 118 -9.56 9.38 7.39
CA PRO A 118 -10.21 10.27 8.37
C PRO A 118 -9.81 10.08 9.84
N ASN A 119 -9.32 8.90 10.22
CA ASN A 119 -8.87 8.60 11.59
C ASN A 119 -7.51 9.21 11.94
N ILE A 120 -6.77 9.73 10.96
CA ILE A 120 -5.49 10.42 11.16
C ILE A 120 -5.73 11.93 11.12
N ASN A 121 -5.26 12.66 12.13
CA ASN A 121 -5.44 14.12 12.19
C ASN A 121 -4.57 14.83 11.14
N GLU A 122 -3.29 14.51 11.11
CA GLU A 122 -2.33 15.13 10.21
C GLU A 122 -1.38 14.10 9.60
N LEU A 123 -1.04 14.31 8.33
CA LEU A 123 -0.03 13.55 7.59
C LEU A 123 0.86 14.55 6.86
N LYS A 124 2.18 14.35 6.93
CA LYS A 124 3.17 15.16 6.24
C LYS A 124 4.24 14.28 5.63
N VAL A 125 4.87 14.79 4.57
CA VAL A 125 6.11 14.21 4.02
C VAL A 125 7.18 15.27 4.14
N LEU A 126 8.19 15.04 4.99
CA LEU A 126 9.24 16.00 5.28
C LEU A 126 10.55 15.62 4.61
N ASN A 127 11.14 16.57 3.89
CA ASN A 127 12.49 16.44 3.38
C ASN A 127 13.47 16.25 4.54
N MET A 128 14.24 15.16 4.49
CA MET A 128 15.11 14.74 5.60
C MET A 128 16.25 15.73 5.89
N LYS A 129 16.71 16.49 4.88
CA LYS A 129 17.77 17.49 5.01
C LYS A 129 17.23 18.83 5.49
N THR A 130 16.25 19.38 4.78
CA THR A 130 15.72 20.74 5.06
C THR A 130 14.70 20.81 6.18
N LYS A 131 14.12 19.66 6.58
CA LYS A 131 13.04 19.56 7.57
C LYS A 131 11.76 20.33 7.18
N LYS A 132 11.62 20.72 5.91
CA LYS A 132 10.43 21.35 5.35
C LYS A 132 9.56 20.30 4.64
N GLU A 133 8.28 20.58 4.47
CA GLU A 133 7.41 19.73 3.66
C GLU A 133 7.90 19.68 2.22
N VAL A 134 7.85 18.48 1.61
CA VAL A 134 8.27 18.29 0.23
C VAL A 134 7.31 18.97 -0.74
N LYS A 135 7.82 19.36 -1.91
CA LYS A 135 6.98 19.88 -3.00
C LYS A 135 6.05 18.80 -3.53
N HIS A 136 4.80 19.16 -3.85
CA HIS A 136 3.83 18.25 -4.47
C HIS A 136 4.12 18.05 -5.97
N ASN A 137 5.29 17.53 -6.31
CA ASN A 137 5.76 17.33 -7.69
C ASN A 137 5.99 15.86 -8.08
N GLY A 138 5.78 14.92 -7.12
CA GLY A 138 6.02 13.49 -7.31
C GLY A 138 7.49 13.10 -7.42
N LYS A 139 8.43 13.98 -7.04
CA LYS A 139 9.88 13.77 -7.20
C LYS A 139 10.67 14.00 -5.92
N GLU A 140 10.33 15.03 -5.16
CA GLU A 140 11.07 15.36 -3.93
C GLU A 140 10.77 14.33 -2.85
N LEU A 141 11.83 13.64 -2.42
CA LEU A 141 11.77 12.59 -1.41
C LEU A 141 11.71 13.17 0.00
N GLY A 142 10.90 12.56 0.84
CA GLY A 142 10.84 12.86 2.26
C GLY A 142 10.33 11.69 3.09
N GLU A 143 10.49 11.78 4.40
CA GLU A 143 9.95 10.82 5.35
C GLU A 143 8.47 11.09 5.58
N VAL A 144 7.64 10.03 5.61
CA VAL A 144 6.21 10.12 5.91
C VAL A 144 6.02 10.18 7.43
N LEU A 145 5.31 11.22 7.89
CA LEU A 145 5.04 11.47 9.30
C LEU A 145 3.54 11.49 9.56
N PHE A 146 3.15 10.97 10.72
CA PHE A 146 1.75 10.94 11.16
C PHE A 146 1.57 11.62 12.52
N LYS A 147 0.37 12.20 12.70
CA LYS A 147 -0.08 12.74 13.98
C LYS A 147 -1.58 12.51 14.13
N GLY A 148 -2.00 12.05 15.30
CA GLY A 148 -3.42 11.76 15.56
C GLY A 148 -3.63 10.88 16.79
N ASN A 149 -4.90 10.73 17.15
CA ASN A 149 -5.30 9.98 18.36
C ASN A 149 -5.13 8.45 18.21
N THR A 150 -5.00 7.95 16.98
CA THR A 150 -4.81 6.52 16.70
C THR A 150 -3.34 6.12 16.67
N ILE A 151 -2.43 7.08 16.84
CA ILE A 151 -0.99 6.78 16.90
C ILE A 151 -0.69 6.10 18.25
N MET A 152 0.13 5.06 18.24
CA MET A 152 0.54 4.35 19.45
C MET A 152 1.13 5.29 20.51
N MET A 153 1.01 4.96 21.77
CA MET A 153 1.70 5.67 22.86
C MET A 153 3.21 5.37 22.88
N GLY A 154 3.61 4.23 22.36
CA GLY A 154 5.01 3.80 22.30
C GLY A 154 5.17 2.30 22.22
N TYR A 155 6.40 1.85 22.05
CA TYR A 155 6.76 0.43 22.10
C TYR A 155 6.77 -0.09 23.53
N HIS A 156 6.23 -1.30 23.71
CA HIS A 156 6.13 -1.92 25.03
C HIS A 156 7.50 -2.08 25.68
N ARG A 157 7.69 -1.47 26.88
CA ARG A 157 8.92 -1.49 27.67
C ARG A 157 10.19 -1.03 26.93
N ASP A 158 10.04 -0.31 25.79
CA ASP A 158 11.17 0.23 25.03
C ASP A 158 11.04 1.76 24.84
N LYS A 159 11.45 2.47 25.90
CA LYS A 159 11.47 3.95 25.89
C LYS A 159 12.48 4.51 24.87
N VAL A 160 13.56 3.78 24.60
CA VAL A 160 14.62 4.24 23.70
C VAL A 160 14.11 4.21 22.26
N ALA A 161 13.55 3.10 21.79
CA ALA A 161 12.93 3.00 20.49
C ALA A 161 11.76 3.98 20.34
N THR A 162 10.92 4.11 21.38
CA THR A 162 9.80 5.07 21.37
C THR A 162 10.30 6.49 21.14
N LYS A 163 11.33 6.94 21.90
CA LYS A 163 11.89 8.29 21.75
C LYS A 163 12.51 8.53 20.35
N LYS A 164 13.03 7.49 19.71
CA LYS A 164 13.61 7.59 18.36
C LYS A 164 12.56 7.94 17.31
N VAL A 165 11.34 7.39 17.42
CA VAL A 165 10.29 7.55 16.42
C VAL A 165 9.33 8.72 16.72
N PHE A 166 9.32 9.24 17.94
CA PHE A 166 8.54 10.43 18.28
C PHE A 166 9.41 11.67 18.40
N LYS A 167 9.17 12.66 17.56
CA LYS A 167 9.87 13.95 17.58
C LYS A 167 8.87 15.09 17.35
N ASN A 168 8.90 16.09 18.21
CA ASN A 168 8.04 17.29 18.10
C ASN A 168 6.54 16.97 17.92
N GLY A 169 6.04 15.92 18.59
CA GLY A 169 4.65 15.48 18.52
C GLY A 169 4.27 14.73 17.25
N TRP A 170 5.24 14.33 16.41
CA TRP A 170 5.03 13.54 15.21
C TRP A 170 5.62 12.16 15.35
N PHE A 171 4.90 11.18 14.85
CA PHE A 171 5.40 9.82 14.64
C PHE A 171 6.15 9.76 13.29
N HIS A 172 7.40 9.37 13.34
CA HIS A 172 8.29 9.15 12.20
C HIS A 172 8.18 7.71 11.75
N SER A 173 7.59 7.46 10.58
CA SER A 173 7.33 6.10 10.10
C SER A 173 8.58 5.34 9.65
N GLY A 174 9.63 6.07 9.27
CA GLY A 174 10.80 5.51 8.60
C GLY A 174 10.52 5.12 7.13
N ASP A 175 9.35 5.42 6.60
CA ASP A 175 9.01 5.19 5.20
C ASP A 175 9.27 6.46 4.38
N ILE A 176 9.92 6.29 3.23
CA ILE A 176 10.27 7.38 2.30
C ILE A 176 9.24 7.44 1.19
N GLY A 177 8.78 8.63 0.89
CA GLY A 177 7.81 8.84 -0.17
C GLY A 177 7.90 10.21 -0.84
N VAL A 178 7.04 10.41 -1.79
CA VAL A 178 6.81 11.66 -2.52
C VAL A 178 5.34 12.05 -2.44
N VAL A 179 5.04 13.33 -2.66
CA VAL A 179 3.66 13.82 -2.78
C VAL A 179 3.42 14.26 -4.23
N HIS A 180 2.38 13.73 -4.86
CA HIS A 180 1.96 14.12 -6.20
C HIS A 180 1.15 15.41 -6.19
N LYS A 181 1.01 16.08 -7.36
CA LYS A 181 0.24 17.34 -7.51
C LYS A 181 -1.20 17.26 -6.99
N ASN A 182 -1.80 16.08 -7.00
CA ASN A 182 -3.15 15.83 -6.51
C ASN A 182 -3.22 15.49 -5.01
N GLY A 183 -2.11 15.61 -4.28
CA GLY A 183 -2.03 15.31 -2.85
C GLY A 183 -1.85 13.82 -2.51
N TYR A 184 -1.81 12.93 -3.51
CA TYR A 184 -1.57 11.50 -3.27
C TYR A 184 -0.12 11.28 -2.91
N ILE A 185 0.12 10.50 -1.85
CA ILE A 185 1.47 10.04 -1.52
C ILE A 185 1.80 8.77 -2.29
N GLN A 186 3.07 8.60 -2.58
CA GLN A 186 3.64 7.38 -3.12
C GLN A 186 4.88 7.02 -2.32
N LEU A 187 4.86 5.84 -1.70
CA LEU A 187 6.05 5.30 -1.04
C LEU A 187 7.08 4.89 -2.09
N LYS A 188 8.33 5.15 -1.76
CA LYS A 188 9.48 4.81 -2.61
C LYS A 188 10.32 3.72 -2.00
N ASP A 189 10.52 3.74 -0.67
CA ASP A 189 11.23 2.71 0.06
C ASP A 189 11.09 2.90 1.57
N ARG A 190 11.69 2.01 2.35
CA ARG A 190 11.97 2.27 3.76
C ARG A 190 13.36 2.87 3.94
N LEU A 191 13.49 3.78 4.88
CA LEU A 191 14.76 4.46 5.15
C LEU A 191 15.92 3.48 5.42
N LYS A 192 15.62 2.34 6.05
CA LYS A 192 16.59 1.27 6.36
C LYS A 192 16.89 0.33 5.20
N ASP A 193 16.01 0.29 4.18
CA ASP A 193 16.07 -0.66 3.07
C ASP A 193 16.57 0.01 1.77
N VAL A 194 16.70 1.35 1.76
CA VAL A 194 17.30 2.09 0.62
C VAL A 194 18.71 1.56 0.35
N ILE A 195 18.94 1.13 -0.87
CA ILE A 195 20.24 0.63 -1.31
C ILE A 195 21.10 1.82 -1.69
N ILE A 196 22.29 1.92 -1.10
CA ILE A 196 23.27 2.95 -1.46
C ILE A 196 24.37 2.28 -2.28
N SER A 197 24.50 2.68 -3.55
CA SER A 197 25.54 2.18 -4.45
C SER A 197 26.17 3.33 -5.23
N GLY A 198 27.49 3.45 -5.18
CA GLY A 198 28.22 4.52 -5.86
C GLY A 198 27.80 5.94 -5.44
N GLY A 199 27.23 6.11 -4.23
CA GLY A 199 26.73 7.40 -3.74
C GLY A 199 25.28 7.72 -4.15
N GLU A 200 24.63 6.85 -4.94
CA GLU A 200 23.23 6.97 -5.36
C GLU A 200 22.30 6.18 -4.45
N ASN A 201 21.11 6.74 -4.19
CA ASN A 201 20.04 6.07 -3.47
C ASN A 201 19.15 5.31 -4.47
N ILE A 202 19.18 3.99 -4.40
CA ILE A 202 18.42 3.10 -5.26
C ILE A 202 17.23 2.55 -4.48
N SER A 203 16.02 2.75 -5.00
CA SER A 203 14.80 2.18 -4.43
C SER A 203 14.65 0.72 -4.84
N SER A 204 14.54 -0.17 -3.85
CA SER A 204 14.24 -1.59 -4.08
C SER A 204 12.90 -1.74 -4.82
N ILE A 205 11.89 -0.99 -4.42
CA ILE A 205 10.53 -1.00 -5.01
C ILE A 205 10.55 -0.57 -6.49
N GLU A 206 11.39 0.39 -6.88
CA GLU A 206 11.48 0.81 -8.29
C GLU A 206 12.03 -0.30 -9.18
N ILE A 207 13.05 -1.03 -8.72
CA ILE A 207 13.60 -2.18 -9.44
C ILE A 207 12.57 -3.31 -9.51
N GLU A 208 11.94 -3.65 -8.40
CA GLU A 208 10.87 -4.66 -8.33
C GLU A 208 9.74 -4.36 -9.32
N ASN A 209 9.29 -3.09 -9.38
CA ASN A 209 8.26 -2.66 -10.33
C ASN A 209 8.66 -2.82 -11.80
N VAL A 210 9.95 -2.73 -12.12
CA VAL A 210 10.44 -2.99 -13.48
C VAL A 210 10.43 -4.49 -13.77
N LEU A 211 10.91 -5.31 -12.84
CA LEU A 211 10.96 -6.77 -12.97
C LEU A 211 9.56 -7.39 -13.06
N TYR A 212 8.58 -6.90 -12.32
CA TYR A 212 7.17 -7.34 -12.41
C TYR A 212 6.49 -7.06 -13.77
N LYS A 213 7.13 -6.33 -14.68
CA LYS A 213 6.63 -6.18 -16.07
C LYS A 213 6.95 -7.39 -16.94
N LEU A 214 7.88 -8.24 -16.52
CA LEU A 214 8.25 -9.45 -17.22
C LEU A 214 7.24 -10.55 -16.86
N ASP A 215 6.63 -11.16 -17.87
CA ASP A 215 5.56 -12.15 -17.66
C ASP A 215 6.03 -13.44 -16.97
N ASP A 216 7.32 -13.77 -17.10
CA ASP A 216 7.94 -14.95 -16.49
C ASP A 216 8.26 -14.77 -15.00
N ILE A 217 8.14 -13.55 -14.46
CA ILE A 217 8.39 -13.26 -13.05
C ILE A 217 7.06 -13.25 -12.27
N ILE A 218 6.95 -14.22 -11.36
CA ILE A 218 5.77 -14.37 -10.48
C ILE A 218 5.92 -13.55 -9.22
N ASP A 219 7.13 -13.52 -8.64
CA ASP A 219 7.45 -12.77 -7.43
C ASP A 219 8.91 -12.32 -7.45
N VAL A 220 9.21 -11.19 -6.80
CA VAL A 220 10.55 -10.60 -6.77
C VAL A 220 10.76 -9.82 -5.49
N ALA A 221 11.97 -9.91 -4.93
CA ALA A 221 12.45 -9.09 -3.84
C ALA A 221 13.86 -8.60 -4.13
N VAL A 222 14.07 -7.29 -4.03
CA VAL A 222 15.37 -6.65 -4.23
C VAL A 222 15.98 -6.31 -2.88
N VAL A 223 17.19 -6.79 -2.64
CA VAL A 223 17.92 -6.60 -1.38
C VAL A 223 19.34 -6.11 -1.63
N ALA A 224 19.85 -5.30 -0.71
CA ALA A 224 21.24 -4.89 -0.74
C ALA A 224 22.17 -6.09 -0.51
N LYS A 225 23.18 -6.26 -1.35
CA LYS A 225 24.30 -7.16 -1.06
C LYS A 225 25.34 -6.37 -0.27
N LYS A 226 25.75 -6.91 0.89
CA LYS A 226 26.87 -6.39 1.68
C LYS A 226 28.21 -6.64 1.00
#